data_b5fe54532c73dc508a0febf7023e4222
#
_entry.id   b5fe54532c73dc508a0febf7023e4222
#
_cell.length_a   1.000
_cell.length_b   1.000
_cell.length_c   1.000
_cell.angle_alpha   90.00
_cell.angle_beta   90.00
_cell.angle_gamma   90.00
#
_symmetry.space_group_name_H-M   'P 1'
#
loop_
_entity.id
_entity.type
_entity.pdbx_description
1 polymer ?
#
loop_
_entity_poly.entity_id
_entity_poly.type
_entity_poly.pdbx_seq_one_letter_code
_entity_poly.pdbx_strand_id
1 'polypeptide(L)'
;MKVRVKIPEKLQRLVLTPKRLKLAIGGRSGGKSIAFGDVWLRKCEAGERLCCGREFQNSIDDSVHSQLRNRIATLQLQDYLHAEASRIRSHNGGEIFYRGLSRNVTGFKSTFGIKALWIEEAQTLSRDTIETVLPTIRSVPEDESAEDPDPPEIWMSANRKASNDDFAKAFLKPYEKYLSRYGFYEDDEIIIVEINYPDNPFFPPEMEQQRQRDKRIMPRARYDHVWEGKYSDTVDNAIIQPEWFDACVDAHVKLGWKPLGRETISHDPSDGGDAAAYVYRKGSVILAIDE
;
A
#
# COMPACT_ATOMS: atom_id res chain seq x y z
N MET A 1 -32.47 10.91 3.36
CA MET A 1 -32.43 9.42 3.23
C MET A 1 -31.13 8.92 3.81
N LYS A 2 -31.13 7.94 4.71
CA LYS A 2 -29.86 7.40 5.26
C LYS A 2 -29.33 6.33 4.29
N VAL A 3 -28.35 6.65 3.49
CA VAL A 3 -27.66 5.67 2.67
C VAL A 3 -26.85 4.74 3.58
N ARG A 4 -27.10 3.45 3.50
CA ARG A 4 -26.34 2.43 4.23
C ARG A 4 -25.18 1.95 3.38
N VAL A 5 -23.98 2.19 3.85
CA VAL A 5 -22.75 1.63 3.28
C VAL A 5 -22.51 0.26 3.91
N LYS A 6 -22.25 -0.74 3.08
CA LYS A 6 -21.90 -2.09 3.53
C LYS A 6 -20.38 -2.22 3.53
N ILE A 7 -19.80 -2.37 4.70
CA ILE A 7 -18.35 -2.52 4.89
C ILE A 7 -18.08 -3.93 5.41
N PRO A 8 -17.07 -4.65 4.91
CA PRO A 8 -16.62 -5.91 5.51
C PRO A 8 -16.39 -5.74 7.02
N GLU A 9 -16.87 -6.71 7.83
CA GLU A 9 -16.84 -6.63 9.28
C GLU A 9 -15.43 -6.31 9.81
N LYS A 10 -14.43 -6.93 9.22
CA LYS A 10 -13.01 -6.75 9.60
C LYS A 10 -12.50 -5.30 9.41
N LEU A 11 -13.09 -4.54 8.48
CA LEU A 11 -12.75 -3.12 8.27
C LEU A 11 -13.55 -2.15 9.13
N GLN A 12 -14.62 -2.60 9.80
CA GLN A 12 -15.49 -1.68 10.55
C GLN A 12 -14.73 -0.94 11.64
N ARG A 13 -13.88 -1.65 12.40
CA ARG A 13 -13.08 -1.02 13.47
C ARG A 13 -12.12 0.04 12.89
N LEU A 14 -11.42 -0.26 11.79
CA LEU A 14 -10.54 0.70 11.11
C LEU A 14 -11.30 1.95 10.66
N VAL A 15 -12.48 1.77 10.08
CA VAL A 15 -13.30 2.89 9.59
C VAL A 15 -13.82 3.76 10.73
N LEU A 16 -14.31 3.14 11.81
CA LEU A 16 -15.03 3.83 12.88
C LEU A 16 -14.12 4.41 13.96
N THR A 17 -12.91 3.89 14.15
CA THR A 17 -12.00 4.38 15.18
C THR A 17 -11.23 5.60 14.67
N PRO A 18 -11.31 6.77 15.31
CA PRO A 18 -10.49 7.93 14.99
C PRO A 18 -9.01 7.61 15.21
N LYS A 19 -8.20 7.67 14.15
CA LYS A 19 -6.74 7.49 14.21
C LYS A 19 -6.08 8.34 13.13
N ARG A 20 -4.89 8.83 13.44
CA ARG A 20 -4.07 9.57 12.47
C ARG A 20 -3.77 8.75 11.23
N LEU A 21 -3.36 7.49 11.41
CA LEU A 21 -2.97 6.58 10.35
C LEU A 21 -3.89 5.35 10.35
N LYS A 22 -4.52 5.08 9.21
CA LYS A 22 -5.44 3.96 9.02
C LYS A 22 -5.03 3.14 7.80
N LEU A 23 -4.57 1.92 8.00
CA LEU A 23 -4.04 1.06 6.94
C LEU A 23 -4.89 -0.19 6.74
N ALA A 24 -5.38 -0.39 5.53
CA ALA A 24 -5.96 -1.65 5.08
C ALA A 24 -4.99 -2.33 4.11
N ILE A 25 -4.44 -3.47 4.50
CA ILE A 25 -3.47 -4.23 3.70
C ILE A 25 -4.02 -5.62 3.34
N GLY A 26 -3.50 -6.25 2.31
CA GLY A 26 -3.88 -7.62 1.92
C GLY A 26 -3.96 -7.83 0.42
N GLY A 27 -4.34 -9.03 0.00
CA GLY A 27 -4.43 -9.43 -1.39
C GLY A 27 -5.58 -8.79 -2.18
N ARG A 28 -5.76 -9.27 -3.40
CA ARG A 28 -6.86 -8.83 -4.27
C ARG A 28 -8.23 -9.18 -3.69
N SER A 29 -9.22 -8.36 -4.05
CA SER A 29 -10.65 -8.58 -3.75
C SER A 29 -11.00 -8.63 -2.25
N GLY A 30 -10.14 -8.17 -1.35
CA GLY A 30 -10.47 -7.97 0.07
C GLY A 30 -11.49 -6.85 0.32
N GLY A 31 -11.88 -6.08 -0.69
CA GLY A 31 -12.88 -5.01 -0.56
C GLY A 31 -12.34 -3.68 -0.03
N LYS A 32 -11.03 -3.52 0.12
CA LYS A 32 -10.36 -2.32 0.67
C LYS A 32 -10.79 -1.03 -0.03
N SER A 33 -10.52 -0.92 -1.33
CA SER A 33 -10.77 0.31 -2.10
C SER A 33 -12.26 0.63 -2.22
N ILE A 34 -13.13 -0.39 -2.31
CA ILE A 34 -14.59 -0.19 -2.32
C ILE A 34 -15.07 0.36 -0.98
N ALA A 35 -14.64 -0.24 0.14
CA ALA A 35 -15.02 0.22 1.47
C ALA A 35 -14.56 1.65 1.73
N PHE A 36 -13.31 1.98 1.38
CA PHE A 36 -12.78 3.33 1.53
C PHE A 36 -13.51 4.32 0.62
N GLY A 37 -13.76 3.95 -0.63
CA GLY A 37 -14.51 4.78 -1.57
C GLY A 37 -15.93 5.10 -1.08
N ASP A 38 -16.64 4.10 -0.56
CA ASP A 38 -17.99 4.29 -0.02
C ASP A 38 -17.98 5.23 1.21
N VAL A 39 -16.97 5.11 2.08
CA VAL A 39 -16.78 6.02 3.22
C VAL A 39 -16.46 7.43 2.74
N TRP A 40 -15.59 7.59 1.73
CA TRP A 40 -15.26 8.88 1.12
C TRP A 40 -16.49 9.59 0.55
N LEU A 41 -17.34 8.87 -0.17
CA LEU A 41 -18.59 9.43 -0.68
C LEU A 41 -19.51 9.90 0.45
N ARG A 42 -19.59 9.15 1.56
CA ARG A 42 -20.40 9.55 2.73
C ARG A 42 -19.82 10.76 3.44
N LYS A 43 -18.51 10.82 3.62
CA LYS A 43 -17.83 11.98 4.21
C LYS A 43 -17.99 13.23 3.33
N CYS A 44 -17.86 13.08 2.01
CA CYS A 44 -18.12 14.16 1.05
C CYS A 44 -19.58 14.64 1.11
N GLU A 45 -20.55 13.73 1.15
CA GLU A 45 -21.96 14.08 1.29
C GLU A 45 -22.23 14.84 2.59
N ALA A 46 -21.51 14.52 3.67
CA ALA A 46 -21.58 15.24 4.93
C ALA A 46 -20.91 16.63 4.92
N GLY A 47 -20.30 17.06 3.82
CA GLY A 47 -19.68 18.37 3.66
C GLY A 47 -18.15 18.38 3.87
N GLU A 48 -17.50 17.21 4.03
CA GLU A 48 -16.06 17.16 4.24
C GLU A 48 -15.27 17.37 2.95
N ARG A 49 -14.12 18.05 3.06
CA ARG A 49 -13.14 18.21 1.98
C ARG A 49 -12.08 17.12 2.07
N LEU A 50 -11.97 16.28 1.05
CA LEU A 50 -11.21 15.04 1.06
C LEU A 50 -10.26 14.99 -0.15
N CYS A 51 -9.08 14.39 0.04
CA CYS A 51 -8.12 14.15 -1.01
C CYS A 51 -7.95 12.65 -1.25
N CYS A 52 -7.88 12.24 -2.53
CA CYS A 52 -7.39 10.93 -2.92
C CYS A 52 -6.01 11.10 -3.58
N GLY A 53 -5.03 10.32 -3.15
CA GLY A 53 -3.66 10.37 -3.61
C GLY A 53 -3.15 9.02 -4.12
N ARG A 54 -2.21 9.08 -5.06
CA ARG A 54 -1.31 7.99 -5.47
C ARG A 54 0.09 8.55 -5.67
N GLU A 55 1.09 7.70 -5.68
CA GLU A 55 2.46 8.13 -6.00
C GLU A 55 2.49 8.91 -7.31
N PHE A 56 1.88 8.38 -8.38
CA PHE A 56 1.83 9.02 -9.70
C PHE A 56 0.41 9.41 -10.09
N GLN A 57 0.23 10.65 -10.57
CA GLN A 57 -1.07 11.22 -10.89
C GLN A 57 -1.79 10.52 -12.05
N ASN A 58 -1.06 10.10 -13.09
CA ASN A 58 -1.64 9.57 -14.33
C ASN A 58 -2.51 8.31 -14.14
N SER A 59 -2.44 7.66 -12.98
CA SER A 59 -3.22 6.47 -12.66
C SER A 59 -4.45 6.73 -11.77
N ILE A 60 -4.62 7.96 -11.26
CA ILE A 60 -5.70 8.28 -10.31
C ILE A 60 -7.02 8.51 -11.04
N ASP A 61 -6.99 9.27 -12.14
CA ASP A 61 -8.19 9.69 -12.85
C ASP A 61 -8.92 8.49 -13.48
N ASP A 62 -8.16 7.49 -13.96
CA ASP A 62 -8.73 6.31 -14.59
C ASP A 62 -9.24 5.25 -13.60
N SER A 63 -8.76 5.22 -12.36
CA SER A 63 -9.08 4.16 -11.41
C SER A 63 -9.99 4.61 -10.26
N VAL A 64 -9.50 5.48 -9.37
CA VAL A 64 -10.25 5.89 -8.17
C VAL A 64 -11.46 6.74 -8.53
N HIS A 65 -11.27 7.71 -9.44
CA HIS A 65 -12.38 8.57 -9.87
C HIS A 65 -13.48 7.77 -10.56
N SER A 66 -13.14 6.90 -11.52
CA SER A 66 -14.08 6.02 -12.20
C SER A 66 -14.81 5.09 -11.23
N GLN A 67 -14.07 4.52 -10.26
CA GLN A 67 -14.66 3.69 -9.20
C GLN A 67 -15.69 4.50 -8.40
N LEU A 68 -15.36 5.69 -7.91
CA LEU A 68 -16.25 6.52 -7.12
C LEU A 68 -17.49 6.95 -7.90
N ARG A 69 -17.35 7.30 -9.20
CA ARG A 69 -18.50 7.58 -10.09
C ARG A 69 -19.46 6.40 -10.18
N ASN A 70 -18.93 5.20 -10.38
CA ASN A 70 -19.76 3.99 -10.44
C ASN A 70 -20.44 3.71 -9.08
N ARG A 71 -19.74 3.99 -7.98
CA ARG A 71 -20.32 3.83 -6.63
C ARG A 71 -21.42 4.85 -6.35
N ILE A 72 -21.32 6.10 -6.81
CA ILE A 72 -22.38 7.09 -6.72
C ILE A 72 -23.68 6.53 -7.36
N ALA A 73 -23.58 5.95 -8.54
CA ALA A 73 -24.73 5.33 -9.22
C ALA A 73 -25.27 4.13 -8.44
N THR A 74 -24.39 3.22 -7.99
CA THR A 74 -24.77 2.00 -7.24
C THR A 74 -25.44 2.33 -5.91
N LEU A 75 -24.98 3.37 -5.22
CA LEU A 75 -25.50 3.82 -3.92
C LEU A 75 -26.67 4.82 -4.06
N GLN A 76 -27.09 5.15 -5.27
CA GLN A 76 -28.17 6.11 -5.57
C GLN A 76 -27.91 7.49 -4.92
N LEU A 77 -26.69 8.00 -5.08
CA LEU A 77 -26.25 9.28 -4.51
C LEU A 77 -26.23 10.44 -5.50
N GLN A 78 -26.78 10.27 -6.72
CA GLN A 78 -26.73 11.27 -7.81
C GLN A 78 -27.41 12.59 -7.43
N ASP A 79 -28.42 12.55 -6.56
CA ASP A 79 -29.10 13.75 -6.08
C ASP A 79 -28.30 14.55 -5.05
N TYR A 80 -27.23 13.97 -4.50
CA TYR A 80 -26.40 14.58 -3.45
C TYR A 80 -24.96 14.85 -3.88
N LEU A 81 -24.45 14.04 -4.79
CA LEU A 81 -23.05 14.08 -5.25
C LEU A 81 -22.98 14.22 -6.76
N HIS A 82 -22.25 15.22 -7.21
CA HIS A 82 -22.01 15.49 -8.61
C HIS A 82 -20.55 15.18 -8.98
N ALA A 83 -20.35 14.22 -9.89
CA ALA A 83 -19.03 13.86 -10.41
C ALA A 83 -18.69 14.73 -11.62
N GLU A 84 -17.74 15.64 -11.47
CA GLU A 84 -17.10 16.42 -12.52
C GLU A 84 -15.91 15.64 -13.14
N ALA A 85 -15.22 16.21 -14.11
CA ALA A 85 -14.11 15.55 -14.79
C ALA A 85 -12.93 15.20 -13.83
N SER A 86 -12.65 16.06 -12.84
CA SER A 86 -11.48 15.95 -11.97
C SER A 86 -11.76 16.00 -10.47
N ARG A 87 -13.05 15.99 -10.10
CA ARG A 87 -13.48 16.04 -8.69
C ARG A 87 -14.90 15.53 -8.52
N ILE A 88 -15.30 15.30 -7.29
CA ILE A 88 -16.69 15.04 -6.89
C ILE A 88 -17.09 16.10 -5.89
N ARG A 89 -18.25 16.71 -6.08
CA ARG A 89 -18.79 17.73 -5.18
C ARG A 89 -20.11 17.31 -4.57
N SER A 90 -20.31 17.71 -3.34
CA SER A 90 -21.59 17.59 -2.63
C SER A 90 -22.36 18.88 -2.64
N HIS A 91 -23.70 18.78 -2.63
CA HIS A 91 -24.57 19.94 -2.41
C HIS A 91 -24.35 20.58 -1.02
N ASN A 92 -23.78 19.84 -0.06
CA ASN A 92 -23.46 20.33 1.28
C ASN A 92 -22.06 20.97 1.38
N GLY A 93 -21.41 21.28 0.23
CA GLY A 93 -20.09 21.92 0.18
C GLY A 93 -18.89 20.96 0.28
N GLY A 94 -19.13 19.66 0.45
CA GLY A 94 -18.06 18.66 0.45
C GLY A 94 -17.42 18.50 -0.93
N GLU A 95 -16.16 18.08 -0.93
CA GLU A 95 -15.38 17.89 -2.15
C GLU A 95 -14.43 16.69 -2.02
N ILE A 96 -14.36 15.87 -3.08
CA ILE A 96 -13.28 14.91 -3.27
C ILE A 96 -12.47 15.35 -4.48
N PHE A 97 -11.16 15.52 -4.31
CA PHE A 97 -10.23 15.86 -5.38
C PHE A 97 -9.01 14.92 -5.36
N TYR A 98 -8.21 14.95 -6.43
CA TYR A 98 -7.17 13.96 -6.69
C TYR A 98 -5.79 14.62 -6.81
N ARG A 99 -4.73 13.94 -6.32
CA ARG A 99 -3.34 14.41 -6.39
C ARG A 99 -2.35 13.28 -6.61
N GLY A 100 -1.38 13.51 -7.52
CA GLY A 100 -0.13 12.76 -7.53
C GLY A 100 0.79 13.27 -6.43
N LEU A 101 1.38 12.36 -5.67
CA LEU A 101 2.15 12.72 -4.47
C LEU A 101 3.62 12.99 -4.76
N SER A 102 4.25 12.24 -5.70
CA SER A 102 5.69 12.33 -5.97
C SER A 102 6.15 13.64 -6.65
N ARG A 103 5.31 14.24 -7.51
CA ARG A 103 5.67 15.43 -8.30
C ARG A 103 5.16 16.76 -7.76
N ASN A 104 4.31 16.75 -6.76
CA ASN A 104 3.58 17.93 -6.29
C ASN A 104 3.69 18.19 -4.79
N VAL A 105 4.81 17.85 -4.18
CA VAL A 105 5.04 18.12 -2.75
C VAL A 105 4.82 19.60 -2.43
N THR A 106 5.26 20.51 -3.32
CA THR A 106 5.06 21.96 -3.16
C THR A 106 3.58 22.35 -3.33
N GLY A 107 2.87 21.70 -4.27
CA GLY A 107 1.42 21.90 -4.48
C GLY A 107 0.58 21.33 -3.35
N PHE A 108 1.09 20.31 -2.63
CA PHE A 108 0.41 19.77 -1.45
C PHE A 108 0.45 20.71 -0.26
N LYS A 109 1.55 21.51 -0.13
CA LYS A 109 1.68 22.55 0.92
C LYS A 109 0.59 23.62 0.83
N SER A 110 -0.02 23.81 -0.32
CA SER A 110 -1.15 24.75 -0.55
C SER A 110 -2.53 24.11 -0.39
N THR A 111 -2.60 22.81 -0.02
CA THR A 111 -3.87 22.10 0.12
C THR A 111 -4.35 22.15 1.57
N PHE A 112 -4.82 23.32 2.00
CA PHE A 112 -5.34 23.55 3.34
C PHE A 112 -6.77 23.00 3.51
N GLY A 113 -7.15 22.69 4.76
CA GLY A 113 -8.53 22.40 5.13
C GLY A 113 -9.05 21.02 4.69
N ILE A 114 -8.16 20.05 4.38
CA ILE A 114 -8.60 18.66 4.16
C ILE A 114 -8.84 17.97 5.49
N LYS A 115 -9.94 17.21 5.57
CA LYS A 115 -10.27 16.38 6.74
C LYS A 115 -9.60 15.01 6.68
N ALA A 116 -9.37 14.49 5.47
CA ALA A 116 -8.65 13.23 5.30
C ALA A 116 -7.95 13.13 3.93
N LEU A 117 -6.87 12.37 3.90
CA LEU A 117 -6.17 11.91 2.71
C LEU A 117 -6.30 10.39 2.59
N TRP A 118 -6.80 9.90 1.46
CA TRP A 118 -6.73 8.48 1.13
C TRP A 118 -5.65 8.24 0.09
N ILE A 119 -4.63 7.46 0.42
CA ILE A 119 -3.57 7.02 -0.47
C ILE A 119 -3.92 5.62 -0.98
N GLU A 120 -4.25 5.53 -2.24
CA GLU A 120 -4.54 4.26 -2.92
C GLU A 120 -3.28 3.70 -3.56
N GLU A 121 -3.11 2.37 -3.52
CA GLU A 121 -1.87 1.68 -3.89
C GLU A 121 -0.64 2.20 -3.11
N ALA A 122 -0.79 2.40 -1.81
CA ALA A 122 0.24 2.98 -0.96
C ALA A 122 1.56 2.18 -0.92
N GLN A 123 1.55 0.90 -1.35
CA GLN A 123 2.78 0.11 -1.52
C GLN A 123 3.73 0.65 -2.61
N THR A 124 3.29 1.63 -3.39
CA THR A 124 4.13 2.29 -4.41
C THR A 124 4.83 3.53 -3.90
N LEU A 125 4.52 3.97 -2.67
CA LEU A 125 5.11 5.18 -2.09
C LEU A 125 6.63 5.05 -1.98
N SER A 126 7.32 6.06 -2.48
CA SER A 126 8.75 6.23 -2.28
C SER A 126 9.05 6.80 -0.89
N ARG A 127 10.27 6.59 -0.41
CA ARG A 127 10.74 7.15 0.84
C ARG A 127 10.60 8.67 0.88
N ASP A 128 10.98 9.33 -0.20
CA ASP A 128 10.89 10.79 -0.32
C ASP A 128 9.44 11.28 -0.16
N THR A 129 8.48 10.60 -0.80
CA THR A 129 7.06 10.91 -0.64
C THR A 129 6.57 10.69 0.80
N ILE A 130 6.96 9.58 1.43
CA ILE A 130 6.59 9.29 2.83
C ILE A 130 7.11 10.38 3.78
N GLU A 131 8.39 10.72 3.68
CA GLU A 131 9.04 11.69 4.55
C GLU A 131 8.58 13.14 4.32
N THR A 132 8.02 13.45 3.15
CA THR A 132 7.65 14.82 2.79
C THR A 132 6.14 15.07 2.83
N VAL A 133 5.33 14.14 2.30
CA VAL A 133 3.88 14.35 2.19
C VAL A 133 3.18 14.16 3.52
N LEU A 134 3.49 13.09 4.25
CA LEU A 134 2.76 12.77 5.48
C LEU A 134 2.87 13.87 6.55
N PRO A 135 4.05 14.46 6.82
CA PRO A 135 4.16 15.57 7.77
C PRO A 135 3.48 16.86 7.30
N THR A 136 3.21 16.98 5.98
CA THR A 136 2.54 18.15 5.41
C THR A 136 1.03 18.15 5.66
N ILE A 137 0.44 16.95 5.84
CA ILE A 137 -0.97 16.78 6.16
C ILE A 137 -1.18 17.11 7.64
N ARG A 138 -1.60 18.32 7.92
CA ARG A 138 -1.80 18.82 9.28
C ARG A 138 -3.05 19.69 9.36
N SER A 139 -3.63 19.81 10.54
CA SER A 139 -4.65 20.79 10.82
C SER A 139 -4.04 22.21 10.71
N VAL A 140 -4.83 23.13 10.22
CA VAL A 140 -4.50 24.55 10.24
C VAL A 140 -5.61 25.21 11.06
N PRO A 141 -5.30 25.84 12.19
CA PRO A 141 -6.28 26.60 12.95
C PRO A 141 -6.92 27.66 12.02
N GLU A 142 -8.22 27.72 11.97
CA GLU A 142 -8.97 28.75 11.23
C GLU A 142 -8.91 30.10 11.94
N ASP A 143 -8.64 30.07 13.25
CA ASP A 143 -8.50 31.25 14.11
C ASP A 143 -7.56 30.88 15.28
N GLU A 144 -6.80 31.85 15.80
CA GLU A 144 -5.93 31.69 16.99
C GLU A 144 -6.70 31.34 18.26
N SER A 145 -8.02 31.56 18.28
CA SER A 145 -8.92 31.22 19.39
C SER A 145 -9.60 29.87 19.26
N ALA A 146 -9.45 29.17 18.14
CA ALA A 146 -10.04 27.83 17.95
C ALA A 146 -9.29 26.77 18.76
N GLU A 147 -10.01 25.90 19.47
CA GLU A 147 -9.43 24.67 20.00
C GLU A 147 -8.72 23.91 18.88
N ASP A 148 -7.59 23.27 19.20
CA ASP A 148 -6.74 22.57 18.24
C ASP A 148 -7.60 21.55 17.46
N PRO A 149 -7.84 21.75 16.15
CA PRO A 149 -8.76 20.89 15.41
C PRO A 149 -8.16 19.50 15.31
N ASP A 150 -9.00 18.47 15.37
CA ASP A 150 -8.61 17.08 15.19
C ASP A 150 -7.70 16.95 13.95
N PRO A 151 -6.52 16.30 14.07
CA PRO A 151 -5.60 16.16 12.95
C PRO A 151 -6.26 15.39 11.80
N PRO A 152 -6.03 15.80 10.53
CA PRO A 152 -6.57 15.10 9.39
C PRO A 152 -6.14 13.63 9.39
N GLU A 153 -7.07 12.73 9.09
CA GLU A 153 -6.78 11.30 8.98
C GLU A 153 -6.03 10.98 7.68
N ILE A 154 -5.09 10.04 7.73
CA ILE A 154 -4.41 9.48 6.56
C ILE A 154 -4.80 8.02 6.44
N TRP A 155 -5.52 7.70 5.37
CA TRP A 155 -5.97 6.35 5.06
C TRP A 155 -5.11 5.77 3.94
N MET A 156 -4.68 4.54 4.08
CA MET A 156 -3.85 3.85 3.09
C MET A 156 -4.46 2.50 2.75
N SER A 157 -4.70 2.27 1.46
CA SER A 157 -5.04 0.94 0.93
C SER A 157 -3.83 0.39 0.17
N ALA A 158 -3.36 -0.79 0.55
CA ALA A 158 -2.16 -1.37 -0.02
C ALA A 158 -2.25 -2.89 -0.17
N ASN A 159 -1.48 -3.42 -1.12
CA ASN A 159 -1.05 -4.81 -1.12
C ASN A 159 0.40 -4.84 -0.62
N ARG A 160 0.83 -5.95 -0.02
CA ARG A 160 2.26 -6.12 0.21
C ARG A 160 2.97 -6.23 -1.16
N LYS A 161 4.11 -5.60 -1.32
CA LYS A 161 4.96 -5.72 -2.49
C LYS A 161 6.23 -6.48 -2.10
N ALA A 162 7.40 -5.86 -2.09
CA ALA A 162 8.60 -6.47 -1.54
C ALA A 162 8.71 -6.20 -0.04
N SER A 163 9.32 -7.13 0.71
CA SER A 163 9.49 -6.97 2.17
C SER A 163 10.46 -5.86 2.54
N ASN A 164 11.27 -5.43 1.59
CA ASN A 164 12.29 -4.38 1.75
C ASN A 164 11.92 -3.05 1.09
N ASP A 165 10.71 -2.89 0.54
CA ASP A 165 10.28 -1.61 -0.02
C ASP A 165 10.05 -0.54 1.07
N ASP A 166 10.01 0.73 0.67
CA ASP A 166 9.96 1.86 1.60
C ASP A 166 8.65 1.88 2.41
N PHE A 167 7.53 1.54 1.77
CA PHE A 167 6.24 1.42 2.46
C PHE A 167 6.26 0.31 3.51
N ALA A 168 6.78 -0.87 3.16
CA ALA A 168 6.88 -1.98 4.10
C ALA A 168 7.78 -1.64 5.29
N LYS A 169 8.94 -1.03 5.04
CA LYS A 169 9.86 -0.57 6.11
C LYS A 169 9.21 0.44 7.04
N ALA A 170 8.47 1.41 6.49
CA ALA A 170 7.85 2.47 7.28
C ALA A 170 6.62 2.01 8.06
N PHE A 171 5.75 1.19 7.46
CA PHE A 171 4.41 0.97 7.98
C PHE A 171 4.07 -0.50 8.32
N LEU A 172 4.85 -1.47 7.88
CA LEU A 172 4.53 -2.88 8.12
C LEU A 172 5.56 -3.58 9.00
N LYS A 173 6.85 -3.43 8.72
CA LYS A 173 7.94 -4.09 9.46
C LYS A 173 7.93 -3.79 10.96
N PRO A 174 7.68 -2.55 11.43
CA PRO A 174 7.60 -2.30 12.87
C PRO A 174 6.52 -3.13 13.59
N TYR A 175 5.47 -3.50 12.87
CA TYR A 175 4.29 -4.19 13.39
C TYR A 175 4.18 -5.66 12.93
N GLU A 176 5.16 -6.17 12.17
CA GLU A 176 5.11 -7.49 11.51
C GLU A 176 4.80 -8.65 12.47
N LYS A 177 5.32 -8.59 13.70
CA LYS A 177 5.03 -9.60 14.75
C LYS A 177 3.54 -9.70 15.08
N TYR A 178 2.84 -8.58 15.08
CA TYR A 178 1.39 -8.53 15.35
C TYR A 178 0.59 -8.88 14.11
N LEU A 179 0.99 -8.36 12.95
CA LEU A 179 0.32 -8.60 11.68
C LEU A 179 0.38 -10.08 11.29
N SER A 180 1.54 -10.72 11.43
CA SER A 180 1.68 -12.15 11.11
C SER A 180 0.88 -13.07 12.04
N ARG A 181 0.63 -12.63 13.28
CA ARG A 181 -0.11 -13.43 14.27
C ARG A 181 -1.62 -13.17 14.28
N TYR A 182 -2.01 -11.92 14.13
CA TYR A 182 -3.39 -11.47 14.34
C TYR A 182 -4.03 -10.85 13.10
N GLY A 183 -3.23 -10.50 12.08
CA GLY A 183 -3.69 -9.69 10.94
C GLY A 183 -4.19 -8.30 11.34
N PHE A 184 -3.77 -7.82 12.51
CA PHE A 184 -4.27 -6.60 13.13
C PHE A 184 -3.24 -5.98 14.07
N TYR A 185 -3.16 -4.63 14.05
CA TYR A 185 -2.42 -3.85 15.04
C TYR A 185 -3.14 -2.52 15.29
N GLU A 186 -3.10 -2.02 16.52
CA GLU A 186 -3.64 -0.72 16.90
C GLU A 186 -2.86 -0.16 18.09
N ASP A 187 -2.52 1.13 18.03
CA ASP A 187 -2.03 1.95 19.13
C ASP A 187 -2.72 3.33 19.11
N ASP A 188 -2.17 4.34 19.79
CA ASP A 188 -2.78 5.67 19.86
C ASP A 188 -2.78 6.40 18.53
N GLU A 189 -1.84 6.14 17.64
CA GLU A 189 -1.65 6.84 16.37
C GLU A 189 -2.14 6.06 15.16
N ILE A 190 -1.93 4.73 15.14
CA ILE A 190 -2.11 3.90 13.96
C ILE A 190 -3.06 2.72 14.21
N ILE A 191 -3.84 2.39 13.19
CA ILE A 191 -4.58 1.13 13.10
C ILE A 191 -4.28 0.45 11.76
N ILE A 192 -3.89 -0.82 11.81
CA ILE A 192 -3.57 -1.65 10.64
C ILE A 192 -4.46 -2.88 10.63
N VAL A 193 -5.16 -3.12 9.54
CA VAL A 193 -6.02 -4.29 9.35
C VAL A 193 -5.59 -5.03 8.10
N GLU A 194 -5.28 -6.31 8.25
CA GLU A 194 -5.08 -7.21 7.14
C GLU A 194 -6.42 -7.84 6.72
N ILE A 195 -6.79 -7.63 5.45
CA ILE A 195 -8.04 -8.13 4.88
C ILE A 195 -7.79 -8.77 3.53
N ASN A 196 -8.25 -10.01 3.36
CA ASN A 196 -8.12 -10.79 2.15
C ASN A 196 -9.50 -11.19 1.61
N TYR A 197 -9.55 -11.86 0.47
CA TYR A 197 -10.82 -12.28 -0.16
C TYR A 197 -11.76 -13.08 0.75
N PRO A 198 -11.30 -13.97 1.68
CA PRO A 198 -12.20 -14.70 2.57
C PRO A 198 -12.94 -13.80 3.58
N ASP A 199 -12.36 -12.64 3.89
CA ASP A 199 -12.93 -11.64 4.81
C ASP A 199 -13.98 -10.76 4.13
N ASN A 200 -14.10 -10.85 2.80
CA ASN A 200 -15.01 -10.02 2.01
C ASN A 200 -16.33 -10.76 1.72
N PRO A 201 -17.42 -10.45 2.43
CA PRO A 201 -18.72 -11.11 2.20
C PRO A 201 -19.34 -10.77 0.84
N PHE A 202 -18.76 -9.79 0.12
CA PHE A 202 -19.19 -9.34 -1.21
C PHE A 202 -18.25 -9.84 -2.32
N PHE A 203 -17.46 -10.87 -2.04
CA PHE A 203 -16.52 -11.45 -3.02
C PHE A 203 -17.28 -11.99 -4.22
N PRO A 204 -17.05 -11.50 -5.46
CA PRO A 204 -17.85 -11.86 -6.61
C PRO A 204 -17.60 -13.30 -7.06
N PRO A 205 -18.64 -14.03 -7.51
CA PRO A 205 -18.49 -15.43 -7.99
C PRO A 205 -17.52 -15.58 -9.17
N GLU A 206 -17.45 -14.60 -10.07
CA GLU A 206 -16.51 -14.57 -11.20
C GLU A 206 -15.06 -14.44 -10.72
N MET A 207 -14.82 -13.70 -9.65
CA MET A 207 -13.51 -13.59 -9.04
C MET A 207 -13.10 -14.89 -8.33
N GLU A 208 -14.05 -15.61 -7.75
CA GLU A 208 -13.79 -16.94 -7.19
C GLU A 208 -13.38 -17.94 -8.28
N GLN A 209 -14.06 -17.93 -9.44
CA GLN A 209 -13.67 -18.76 -10.58
C GLN A 209 -12.25 -18.44 -11.06
N GLN A 210 -11.91 -17.17 -11.16
CA GLN A 210 -10.56 -16.75 -11.53
C GLN A 210 -9.54 -17.20 -10.48
N ARG A 211 -9.81 -17.00 -9.20
CA ARG A 211 -8.94 -17.44 -8.11
C ARG A 211 -8.67 -18.94 -8.14
N GLN A 212 -9.71 -19.76 -8.37
CA GLN A 212 -9.54 -21.21 -8.50
C GLN A 212 -8.71 -21.59 -9.73
N ARG A 213 -8.86 -20.87 -10.84
CA ARG A 213 -8.00 -21.04 -12.01
C ARG A 213 -6.55 -20.70 -11.67
N ASP A 214 -6.31 -19.52 -11.09
CA ASP A 214 -4.99 -19.03 -10.71
C ASP A 214 -4.29 -19.98 -9.72
N LYS A 215 -5.03 -20.54 -8.77
CA LYS A 215 -4.52 -21.54 -7.82
C LYS A 215 -3.96 -22.79 -8.51
N ARG A 216 -4.50 -23.15 -9.69
CA ARG A 216 -4.05 -24.33 -10.45
C ARG A 216 -2.86 -24.04 -11.36
N ILE A 217 -2.76 -22.84 -11.88
CA ILE A 217 -1.80 -22.51 -12.94
C ILE A 217 -0.65 -21.60 -12.50
N MET A 218 -0.82 -20.83 -11.40
CA MET A 218 0.24 -19.93 -10.91
C MET A 218 1.24 -20.68 -10.02
N PRO A 219 2.52 -20.29 -10.05
CA PRO A 219 3.46 -20.64 -8.99
C PRO A 219 2.89 -20.26 -7.62
N ARG A 220 3.14 -21.10 -6.62
CA ARG A 220 2.57 -20.94 -5.26
C ARG A 220 2.88 -19.55 -4.68
N ALA A 221 4.12 -19.09 -4.78
CA ALA A 221 4.52 -17.78 -4.24
C ALA A 221 3.74 -16.63 -4.89
N ARG A 222 3.52 -16.68 -6.22
CA ARG A 222 2.73 -15.68 -6.94
C ARG A 222 1.25 -15.73 -6.54
N TYR A 223 0.67 -16.92 -6.38
CA TYR A 223 -0.70 -17.05 -5.89
C TYR A 223 -0.85 -16.45 -4.50
N ASP A 224 0.06 -16.79 -3.59
CA ASP A 224 0.07 -16.29 -2.22
C ASP A 224 0.22 -14.76 -2.17
N HIS A 225 1.05 -14.18 -3.04
CA HIS A 225 1.15 -12.73 -3.17
C HIS A 225 -0.16 -12.09 -3.65
N VAL A 226 -0.73 -12.58 -4.75
CA VAL A 226 -1.91 -11.99 -5.40
C VAL A 226 -3.16 -12.13 -4.54
N TRP A 227 -3.42 -13.33 -3.99
CA TRP A 227 -4.68 -13.68 -3.35
C TRP A 227 -4.62 -13.68 -1.82
N GLU A 228 -3.49 -14.12 -1.23
CA GLU A 228 -3.32 -14.22 0.22
C GLU A 228 -2.60 -12.99 0.81
N GLY A 229 -2.21 -12.02 -0.01
CA GLY A 229 -1.61 -10.76 0.43
C GLY A 229 -0.22 -10.88 1.03
N LYS A 230 0.53 -11.95 0.69
CA LYS A 230 1.92 -12.12 1.13
C LYS A 230 2.88 -11.23 0.34
N TYR A 231 4.07 -11.02 0.86
CA TYR A 231 5.13 -10.32 0.13
C TYR A 231 5.48 -11.04 -1.16
N SER A 232 5.83 -10.27 -2.20
CA SER A 232 6.43 -10.77 -3.43
C SER A 232 7.92 -10.47 -3.40
N ASP A 233 8.65 -11.28 -2.66
CA ASP A 233 10.12 -11.18 -2.62
C ASP A 233 10.78 -11.88 -3.82
N THR A 234 9.97 -12.56 -4.64
CA THR A 234 10.43 -13.13 -5.91
C THR A 234 10.40 -12.05 -6.98
N VAL A 235 11.54 -11.76 -7.55
CA VAL A 235 11.62 -10.91 -8.77
C VAL A 235 11.11 -11.77 -9.94
N ASP A 236 9.90 -11.51 -10.43
CA ASP A 236 9.26 -12.28 -11.52
C ASP A 236 10.12 -12.42 -12.78
N ASN A 237 11.16 -11.59 -12.93
CA ASN A 237 12.12 -11.60 -14.04
C ASN A 237 13.57 -11.84 -13.60
N ALA A 238 13.80 -12.34 -12.38
CA ALA A 238 15.15 -12.67 -11.95
C ALA A 238 15.68 -13.84 -12.81
N ILE A 239 16.81 -13.65 -13.44
CA ILE A 239 17.54 -14.71 -14.16
C ILE A 239 17.93 -15.81 -13.17
N ILE A 240 18.26 -15.43 -11.92
CA ILE A 240 18.53 -16.33 -10.81
C ILE A 240 17.44 -16.12 -9.76
N GLN A 241 16.66 -17.14 -9.49
CA GLN A 241 15.63 -17.08 -8.45
C GLN A 241 16.27 -17.03 -7.06
N PRO A 242 15.73 -16.26 -6.09
CA PRO A 242 16.26 -16.18 -4.73
C PRO A 242 16.45 -17.55 -4.07
N GLU A 243 15.51 -18.48 -4.31
CA GLU A 243 15.58 -19.84 -3.76
C GLU A 243 16.78 -20.63 -4.32
N TRP A 244 17.20 -20.36 -5.57
CA TRP A 244 18.39 -20.95 -6.15
C TRP A 244 19.65 -20.38 -5.52
N PHE A 245 19.66 -19.07 -5.28
CA PHE A 245 20.75 -18.42 -4.58
C PHE A 245 20.90 -18.98 -3.15
N ASP A 246 19.79 -19.03 -2.40
CA ASP A 246 19.77 -19.58 -1.03
C ASP A 246 20.20 -21.05 -0.99
N ALA A 247 19.83 -21.84 -1.98
CA ALA A 247 20.26 -23.23 -2.11
C ALA A 247 21.79 -23.33 -2.35
N CYS A 248 22.40 -22.33 -2.97
CA CYS A 248 23.85 -22.28 -3.22
C CYS A 248 24.63 -21.84 -1.98
N VAL A 249 23.99 -21.16 -1.02
CA VAL A 249 24.67 -20.74 0.23
C VAL A 249 25.10 -21.97 1.02
N ASP A 250 26.40 -22.06 1.29
CA ASP A 250 27.04 -23.19 1.96
C ASP A 250 26.81 -24.56 1.29
N ALA A 251 26.40 -24.57 0.01
CA ALA A 251 26.17 -25.83 -0.71
C ALA A 251 27.39 -26.74 -0.73
N HIS A 252 28.59 -26.18 -0.84
CA HIS A 252 29.85 -26.94 -0.80
C HIS A 252 30.05 -27.64 0.56
N VAL A 253 29.64 -27.02 1.67
CA VAL A 253 29.70 -27.62 3.01
C VAL A 253 28.64 -28.71 3.13
N LYS A 254 27.40 -28.44 2.73
CA LYS A 254 26.27 -29.38 2.78
C LYS A 254 26.53 -30.64 1.94
N LEU A 255 27.19 -30.49 0.80
CA LEU A 255 27.51 -31.58 -0.12
C LEU A 255 28.87 -32.22 0.11
N GLY A 256 29.66 -31.74 1.09
CA GLY A 256 30.99 -32.23 1.37
C GLY A 256 32.04 -31.93 0.30
N TRP A 257 31.81 -30.89 -0.52
CA TRP A 257 32.75 -30.50 -1.58
C TRP A 257 33.85 -29.63 -1.02
N LYS A 258 35.09 -29.98 -1.34
CA LYS A 258 36.25 -29.13 -1.00
C LYS A 258 36.45 -28.05 -2.06
N PRO A 259 36.72 -26.80 -1.67
CA PRO A 259 37.08 -25.75 -2.63
C PRO A 259 38.36 -26.14 -3.34
N LEU A 260 38.27 -26.42 -4.63
CA LEU A 260 39.41 -26.83 -5.47
C LEU A 260 39.52 -25.87 -6.66
N GLY A 261 40.75 -25.61 -7.09
CA GLY A 261 41.03 -24.78 -8.26
C GLY A 261 41.78 -23.50 -7.92
N ARG A 262 41.81 -22.57 -8.89
CA ARG A 262 42.52 -21.30 -8.75
C ARG A 262 41.81 -20.37 -7.79
N GLU A 263 42.58 -19.70 -6.94
CA GLU A 263 42.11 -18.58 -6.13
C GLU A 263 42.03 -17.32 -6.98
N THR A 264 40.95 -16.57 -6.80
CA THR A 264 40.66 -15.37 -7.58
C THR A 264 39.97 -14.36 -6.67
N ILE A 265 40.39 -13.11 -6.74
CA ILE A 265 39.68 -11.97 -6.17
C ILE A 265 39.12 -11.15 -7.32
N SER A 266 37.84 -10.84 -7.27
CA SER A 266 37.17 -9.92 -8.18
C SER A 266 36.80 -8.67 -7.38
N HIS A 267 36.96 -7.51 -8.01
CA HIS A 267 36.63 -6.21 -7.42
C HIS A 267 35.65 -5.48 -8.33
N ASP A 268 34.56 -5.03 -7.76
CA ASP A 268 33.62 -4.11 -8.40
C ASP A 268 33.84 -2.72 -7.77
N PRO A 269 34.53 -1.80 -8.49
CA PRO A 269 34.81 -0.48 -7.96
C PRO A 269 33.53 0.37 -7.97
N SER A 270 33.23 1.02 -6.86
CA SER A 270 32.13 2.00 -6.82
C SER A 270 32.55 3.32 -7.47
N ASP A 271 31.62 3.97 -8.17
CA ASP A 271 31.76 5.34 -8.65
C ASP A 271 30.69 6.26 -8.01
N GLY A 272 30.86 6.46 -6.71
CA GLY A 272 30.17 7.54 -5.98
C GLY A 272 28.71 7.31 -5.56
N GLY A 273 28.08 6.16 -5.80
CA GLY A 273 26.69 5.87 -5.45
C GLY A 273 26.48 4.55 -4.73
N ASP A 274 27.22 3.52 -5.13
CA ASP A 274 27.11 2.17 -4.56
C ASP A 274 28.37 1.82 -3.77
N ALA A 275 28.30 0.84 -2.86
CA ALA A 275 29.45 0.33 -2.16
C ALA A 275 30.37 -0.46 -3.09
N ALA A 276 31.70 -0.36 -2.92
CA ALA A 276 32.64 -1.22 -3.61
C ALA A 276 32.55 -2.65 -3.07
N ALA A 277 32.51 -3.64 -3.94
CA ALA A 277 32.42 -5.04 -3.51
C ALA A 277 33.63 -5.86 -3.92
N TYR A 278 34.08 -6.74 -3.03
CA TYR A 278 35.13 -7.72 -3.25
C TYR A 278 34.58 -9.13 -3.12
N VAL A 279 34.92 -9.98 -4.07
CA VAL A 279 34.53 -11.39 -4.05
C VAL A 279 35.78 -12.25 -4.09
N TYR A 280 36.00 -13.04 -3.04
CA TYR A 280 37.07 -14.05 -2.99
C TYR A 280 36.49 -15.43 -3.29
N ARG A 281 37.03 -16.12 -4.28
CA ARG A 281 36.63 -17.48 -4.64
C ARG A 281 37.80 -18.42 -4.87
N LYS A 282 37.55 -19.72 -4.66
CA LYS A 282 38.48 -20.80 -5.03
C LYS A 282 37.75 -21.79 -5.93
N GLY A 283 38.14 -21.81 -7.22
CA GLY A 283 37.43 -22.57 -8.23
C GLY A 283 35.98 -22.07 -8.38
N SER A 284 35.01 -22.94 -8.16
CA SER A 284 33.57 -22.65 -8.22
C SER A 284 32.96 -22.20 -6.87
N VAL A 285 33.75 -22.18 -5.80
CA VAL A 285 33.25 -21.84 -4.45
C VAL A 285 33.62 -20.40 -4.10
N ILE A 286 32.62 -19.58 -3.80
CA ILE A 286 32.80 -18.25 -3.21
C ILE A 286 33.04 -18.45 -1.72
N LEU A 287 34.15 -17.92 -1.20
CA LEU A 287 34.58 -18.08 0.16
C LEU A 287 34.35 -16.85 1.02
N ALA A 288 34.34 -15.67 0.41
CA ALA A 288 34.02 -14.41 1.08
C ALA A 288 33.48 -13.38 0.10
N ILE A 289 32.62 -12.53 0.58
CA ILE A 289 32.16 -11.30 -0.06
C ILE A 289 32.33 -10.20 0.99
N ASP A 290 32.92 -9.07 0.62
CA ASP A 290 33.16 -7.91 1.47
C ASP A 290 32.74 -6.64 0.71
N GLU A 291 32.10 -5.68 1.42
CA GLU A 291 31.60 -4.40 0.90
C GLU A 291 32.28 -3.22 1.61
#